data_4e57f4a59b2cf3bdff8cbcc81e0a6c33
#
_entry.id   4e57f4a59b2cf3bdff8cbcc81e0a6c33
#
_cell.length_a   1.000
_cell.length_b   1.000
_cell.length_c   1.000
_cell.angle_alpha   90.00
_cell.angle_beta   90.00
_cell.angle_gamma   90.00
#
_symmetry.space_group_name_H-M   'P 1'
#
loop_
_entity.id
_entity.type
_entity.pdbx_description
1 polymer ?
#
loop_
_entity_poly.entity_id
_entity_poly.type
_entity_poly.pdbx_seq_one_letter_code
_entity_poly.pdbx_strand_id
1 'polypeptide(L)'
;MQKRKVDPKMKKFVSVILSLLMILSMTACGSSASDAPAASAAPTAASSVVLSGVEDGVLTVGMECAYAPYNWTQMDDSNGAVPIANNPGAYANGYDVMIAKKICEANGWELEIMAIGWDGLVPALNAGQLDAVIAGQSMTETRLQEVDMAGPYFYASIVCVTRKDSPLASATGISQLSGSCTAQTGTIWYDTCLPQIEGAQLMPASETAPAMVMAVTSGTVDFICTDMPTAMGAAAQDENVVILNFSGTDGDFQFASEAERAENVNIGISVRKGNTVLKDAIDSVLSTMTEDDFNQLMDEAIRVQPEV
;
A
#
# COMPACT_ATOMS: atom_id res chain seq x y z
N MET A 1 -20.22 -32.77 -38.10
CA MET A 1 -20.63 -34.05 -37.48
C MET A 1 -19.36 -34.83 -37.14
N GLN A 2 -19.00 -34.90 -35.89
CA GLN A 2 -18.47 -36.15 -35.26
C GLN A 2 -18.11 -35.82 -33.81
N LYS A 3 -19.00 -36.24 -32.91
CA LYS A 3 -18.81 -36.19 -31.46
C LYS A 3 -17.83 -37.30 -31.07
N ARG A 4 -16.68 -36.94 -30.46
CA ARG A 4 -15.84 -37.91 -29.75
C ARG A 4 -16.34 -38.04 -28.32
N LYS A 5 -16.81 -39.27 -28.02
CA LYS A 5 -17.16 -39.75 -26.68
C LYS A 5 -15.86 -39.89 -25.86
N VAL A 6 -15.86 -39.36 -24.67
CA VAL A 6 -14.83 -39.57 -23.64
C VAL A 6 -15.27 -40.75 -22.77
N ASP A 7 -14.38 -41.75 -22.65
CA ASP A 7 -14.56 -43.02 -21.96
C ASP A 7 -14.48 -42.84 -20.42
N PRO A 8 -15.40 -43.45 -19.64
CA PRO A 8 -15.48 -43.25 -18.20
C PRO A 8 -14.74 -44.33 -17.38
N LYS A 9 -13.50 -44.67 -17.71
CA LYS A 9 -12.74 -45.70 -16.99
C LYS A 9 -11.36 -45.28 -16.49
N MET A 10 -11.30 -44.15 -15.77
CA MET A 10 -10.06 -43.79 -15.03
C MET A 10 -10.37 -43.10 -13.73
N LYS A 11 -11.22 -43.73 -12.93
CA LYS A 11 -11.35 -43.41 -11.48
C LYS A 11 -11.31 -44.73 -10.75
N LYS A 12 -10.16 -45.08 -10.20
CA LYS A 12 -9.91 -46.03 -9.09
C LYS A 12 -8.47 -46.53 -9.22
N PHE A 13 -7.55 -45.86 -8.57
CA PHE A 13 -6.29 -46.39 -8.07
C PHE A 13 -5.56 -45.24 -7.39
N VAL A 14 -5.83 -45.03 -6.14
CA VAL A 14 -4.94 -44.56 -5.10
C VAL A 14 -5.74 -44.64 -3.79
N SER A 15 -5.64 -45.75 -3.13
CA SER A 15 -5.86 -45.90 -1.71
C SER A 15 -5.44 -47.31 -1.34
N VAL A 16 -4.67 -47.44 -0.34
CA VAL A 16 -4.07 -48.63 0.29
C VAL A 16 -2.56 -48.69 0.06
N ILE A 17 -1.82 -48.20 1.02
CA ILE A 17 -0.65 -48.77 1.68
C ILE A 17 -0.26 -47.74 2.76
N LEU A 18 -0.78 -47.95 3.95
CA LEU A 18 -0.17 -47.51 5.21
C LEU A 18 -0.79 -48.31 6.33
N SER A 19 -0.15 -49.33 6.76
CA SER A 19 -0.23 -49.91 8.10
C SER A 19 0.62 -51.20 8.11
N LEU A 20 1.66 -51.21 8.82
CA LEU A 20 2.17 -52.28 9.66
C LEU A 20 3.66 -52.00 9.95
N LEU A 21 3.98 -51.63 11.16
CA LEU A 21 4.86 -52.39 12.00
C LEU A 21 5.20 -51.59 13.25
N MET A 22 4.52 -51.99 14.27
CA MET A 22 4.88 -51.74 15.66
C MET A 22 4.97 -53.10 16.32
N ILE A 23 5.79 -53.18 17.36
CA ILE A 23 5.81 -54.18 18.46
C ILE A 23 7.15 -54.92 18.55
N LEU A 24 7.79 -54.67 19.60
CA LEU A 24 8.27 -55.42 20.76
C LEU A 24 9.75 -55.31 21.03
N SER A 25 10.07 -54.80 22.21
CA SER A 25 10.87 -55.55 23.21
C SER A 25 10.91 -54.83 24.57
N MET A 26 10.20 -55.42 25.49
CA MET A 26 10.40 -55.29 26.94
C MET A 26 11.43 -56.30 27.40
N THR A 27 12.32 -55.89 28.30
CA THR A 27 12.89 -56.64 29.42
C THR A 27 13.67 -55.66 30.29
N ALA A 28 13.33 -55.34 31.42
CA ALA A 28 13.18 -55.84 32.76
C ALA A 28 14.49 -55.76 33.58
N CYS A 29 14.28 -55.12 34.75
CA CYS A 29 14.97 -55.28 36.05
C CYS A 29 16.26 -54.56 36.36
N GLY A 30 16.18 -53.75 37.46
CA GLY A 30 17.26 -53.49 38.37
C GLY A 30 17.16 -52.19 39.17
N SER A 31 16.69 -52.29 40.38
CA SER A 31 16.55 -51.32 41.47
C SER A 31 17.75 -50.41 41.72
N SER A 32 17.52 -49.12 41.95
CA SER A 32 17.98 -48.40 43.16
C SER A 32 17.47 -46.98 43.18
N ALA A 33 16.83 -46.59 44.24
CA ALA A 33 16.32 -45.24 44.52
C ALA A 33 17.46 -44.25 44.70
N SER A 34 17.30 -43.08 44.11
CA SER A 34 17.92 -41.86 44.58
C SER A 34 17.06 -40.69 44.14
N ASP A 35 16.49 -40.04 45.14
CA ASP A 35 15.71 -38.80 45.00
C ASP A 35 16.57 -37.70 44.38
N ALA A 36 16.14 -37.19 43.24
CA ALA A 36 16.54 -35.89 42.74
C ALA A 36 15.26 -35.10 42.34
N PRO A 37 15.14 -33.85 42.77
CA PRO A 37 13.92 -33.08 42.53
C PRO A 37 13.72 -32.80 41.02
N ALA A 38 12.51 -33.02 40.59
CA ALA A 38 12.05 -32.65 39.24
C ALA A 38 12.32 -31.16 39.00
N ALA A 39 13.27 -30.88 38.13
CA ALA A 39 13.42 -29.53 37.56
C ALA A 39 12.17 -29.23 36.74
N SER A 40 11.30 -28.39 37.26
CA SER A 40 10.25 -27.74 36.53
C SER A 40 10.88 -27.00 35.35
N ALA A 41 10.64 -27.49 34.15
CA ALA A 41 11.00 -26.74 32.96
C ALA A 41 10.19 -25.42 33.00
N ALA A 42 10.87 -24.33 33.31
CA ALA A 42 10.33 -23.01 33.12
C ALA A 42 9.90 -22.86 31.66
N PRO A 43 8.73 -22.24 31.39
CA PRO A 43 8.37 -21.92 30.02
C PRO A 43 9.49 -21.06 29.46
N THR A 44 10.07 -21.52 28.34
CA THR A 44 11.01 -20.71 27.54
C THR A 44 10.24 -19.43 27.18
N ALA A 45 10.66 -18.33 27.81
CA ALA A 45 10.15 -17.02 27.44
C ALA A 45 10.41 -16.89 25.94
N ALA A 46 9.34 -16.73 25.17
CA ALA A 46 9.46 -16.28 23.80
C ALA A 46 10.34 -15.02 23.85
N SER A 47 11.53 -15.07 23.26
CA SER A 47 12.33 -13.88 23.04
C SER A 47 11.44 -12.90 22.31
N SER A 48 10.99 -11.87 22.99
CA SER A 48 10.40 -10.72 22.34
C SER A 48 11.51 -10.19 21.42
N VAL A 49 11.33 -10.37 20.12
CA VAL A 49 12.16 -9.69 19.12
C VAL A 49 12.01 -8.22 19.45
N VAL A 50 13.05 -7.60 19.97
CA VAL A 50 13.09 -6.16 20.15
C VAL A 50 13.13 -5.62 18.73
N LEU A 51 12.01 -5.05 18.29
CA LEU A 51 11.95 -4.35 17.02
C LEU A 51 12.81 -3.10 17.21
N SER A 52 13.98 -3.11 16.57
CA SER A 52 14.90 -1.98 16.54
C SER A 52 14.65 -1.18 15.28
N GLY A 53 15.26 -0.01 15.20
CA GLY A 53 15.28 0.77 13.95
C GLY A 53 15.96 -0.01 12.81
N VAL A 54 16.72 0.67 12.00
CA VAL A 54 17.50 0.07 10.90
C VAL A 54 18.83 -0.46 11.46
N GLU A 55 18.94 -1.78 11.73
CA GLU A 55 20.11 -2.38 12.40
C GLU A 55 21.32 -2.55 11.49
N ASP A 56 21.09 -2.85 10.22
CA ASP A 56 22.15 -3.06 9.22
C ASP A 56 22.59 -1.75 8.52
N GLY A 57 21.93 -0.64 8.86
CA GLY A 57 22.19 0.67 8.25
C GLY A 57 21.51 0.87 6.89
N VAL A 58 20.64 -0.06 6.46
CA VAL A 58 19.90 0.01 5.20
C VAL A 58 18.40 0.08 5.48
N LEU A 59 17.73 1.17 5.11
CA LEU A 59 16.27 1.27 5.16
C LEU A 59 15.67 0.62 3.91
N THR A 60 15.10 -0.56 4.05
CA THR A 60 14.43 -1.28 2.96
C THR A 60 12.98 -0.82 2.85
N VAL A 61 12.66 -0.09 1.79
CA VAL A 61 11.35 0.53 1.56
C VAL A 61 10.59 -0.19 0.45
N GLY A 62 9.34 -0.59 0.76
CA GLY A 62 8.40 -1.10 -0.22
C GLY A 62 7.55 0.01 -0.83
N MET A 63 7.38 -0.02 -2.15
CA MET A 63 6.45 0.81 -2.91
C MET A 63 6.05 0.10 -4.21
N GLU A 64 4.97 0.55 -4.88
CA GLU A 64 4.52 -0.09 -6.13
C GLU A 64 5.46 0.15 -7.31
N CYS A 65 6.18 1.29 -7.30
CA CYS A 65 6.95 1.80 -8.44
C CYS A 65 6.11 1.94 -9.73
N ALA A 66 4.81 2.16 -9.57
CA ALA A 66 3.82 2.28 -10.64
C ALA A 66 2.70 3.27 -10.29
N TYR A 67 2.93 4.21 -9.39
CA TYR A 67 1.94 5.15 -8.87
C TYR A 67 2.45 6.60 -8.94
N ALA A 68 2.65 7.14 -10.14
CA ALA A 68 2.98 8.56 -10.31
C ALA A 68 1.84 9.48 -9.82
N PRO A 69 2.15 10.62 -9.18
CA PRO A 69 3.46 11.19 -8.93
C PRO A 69 4.14 10.68 -7.64
N TYR A 70 3.51 9.80 -6.88
CA TYR A 70 4.07 9.27 -5.64
C TYR A 70 5.32 8.43 -5.88
N ASN A 71 5.24 7.41 -6.75
CA ASN A 71 6.36 6.56 -7.07
C ASN A 71 6.18 5.90 -8.45
N TRP A 72 7.22 5.86 -9.25
CA TRP A 72 7.21 5.25 -10.58
C TRP A 72 8.53 4.59 -10.93
N THR A 73 8.52 3.76 -11.98
CA THR A 73 9.72 3.14 -12.55
C THR A 73 10.22 3.95 -13.75
N GLN A 74 11.53 4.18 -13.81
CA GLN A 74 12.24 4.70 -14.97
C GLN A 74 13.50 3.85 -15.26
N MET A 75 14.12 4.06 -16.45
CA MET A 75 15.19 3.18 -16.92
C MET A 75 16.58 3.77 -16.75
N ASP A 76 16.71 4.91 -16.08
CA ASP A 76 17.97 5.57 -15.78
C ASP A 76 17.93 6.24 -14.39
N ASP A 77 19.05 6.76 -13.95
CA ASP A 77 19.23 7.43 -12.65
C ASP A 77 18.92 8.93 -12.69
N SER A 78 18.31 9.44 -13.76
CA SER A 78 17.98 10.85 -13.90
C SER A 78 17.06 11.33 -12.78
N ASN A 79 17.11 12.64 -12.49
CA ASN A 79 16.35 13.28 -11.42
C ASN A 79 16.54 12.62 -10.03
N GLY A 80 17.68 11.95 -9.83
CA GLY A 80 18.01 11.31 -8.55
C GLY A 80 17.22 10.04 -8.24
N ALA A 81 16.78 9.32 -9.25
CA ALA A 81 16.16 8.02 -9.10
C ALA A 81 17.09 7.00 -8.42
N VAL A 82 16.51 6.04 -7.73
CA VAL A 82 17.20 5.02 -6.92
C VAL A 82 17.02 3.66 -7.57
N PRO A 83 18.06 2.81 -7.68
CA PRO A 83 17.89 1.46 -8.22
C PRO A 83 16.82 0.67 -7.47
N ILE A 84 16.00 -0.09 -8.20
CA ILE A 84 15.02 -1.02 -7.62
C ILE A 84 15.72 -2.35 -7.39
N ALA A 85 15.91 -2.76 -6.13
CA ALA A 85 16.74 -3.91 -5.76
C ALA A 85 16.26 -5.23 -6.37
N ASN A 86 14.95 -5.43 -6.46
CA ASN A 86 14.35 -6.63 -7.06
C ASN A 86 13.98 -6.50 -8.54
N ASN A 87 14.39 -5.40 -9.21
CA ASN A 87 14.19 -5.19 -10.65
C ASN A 87 15.45 -4.61 -11.29
N PRO A 88 16.48 -5.43 -11.56
CA PRO A 88 17.76 -4.96 -12.06
C PRO A 88 17.67 -4.16 -13.37
N GLY A 89 18.29 -2.98 -13.38
CA GLY A 89 18.28 -2.06 -14.53
C GLY A 89 17.11 -1.08 -14.55
N ALA A 90 16.23 -1.15 -13.56
CA ALA A 90 15.16 -0.20 -13.34
C ALA A 90 15.42 0.65 -12.09
N TYR A 91 14.89 1.85 -12.09
CA TYR A 91 15.04 2.84 -11.01
C TYR A 91 13.70 3.34 -10.56
N ALA A 92 13.52 3.56 -9.26
CA ALA A 92 12.35 4.21 -8.69
C ALA A 92 12.60 5.71 -8.55
N ASN A 93 11.58 6.50 -8.84
CA ASN A 93 11.56 7.93 -8.58
C ASN A 93 10.15 8.36 -8.15
N GLY A 94 10.01 9.60 -7.70
CA GLY A 94 8.75 10.19 -7.25
C GLY A 94 8.80 10.76 -5.85
N TYR A 95 7.67 11.26 -5.43
CA TYR A 95 7.51 11.89 -4.13
C TYR A 95 7.95 11.00 -2.96
N ASP A 96 7.50 9.74 -2.97
CA ASP A 96 7.83 8.76 -1.92
C ASP A 96 9.34 8.48 -1.85
N VAL A 97 10.01 8.43 -3.02
CA VAL A 97 11.46 8.27 -3.10
C VAL A 97 12.17 9.51 -2.53
N MET A 98 11.68 10.71 -2.82
CA MET A 98 12.24 11.96 -2.29
C MET A 98 12.13 12.02 -0.75
N ILE A 99 11.00 11.60 -0.19
CA ILE A 99 10.77 11.50 1.26
C ILE A 99 11.69 10.43 1.88
N ALA A 100 11.75 9.22 1.28
CA ALA A 100 12.63 8.15 1.75
C ALA A 100 14.11 8.59 1.81
N LYS A 101 14.58 9.31 0.79
CA LYS A 101 15.95 9.87 0.76
C LYS A 101 16.20 10.85 1.90
N LYS A 102 15.26 11.75 2.19
CA LYS A 102 15.38 12.70 3.30
C LYS A 102 15.46 11.98 4.65
N ILE A 103 14.66 10.93 4.84
CA ILE A 103 14.68 10.11 6.06
C ILE A 103 16.03 9.39 6.20
N CYS A 104 16.53 8.78 5.13
CA CYS A 104 17.82 8.10 5.13
C CYS A 104 18.98 9.06 5.38
N GLU A 105 19.00 10.22 4.71
CA GLU A 105 20.03 11.24 4.87
C GLU A 105 20.11 11.74 6.32
N ALA A 106 18.96 12.03 6.93
CA ALA A 106 18.90 12.53 8.29
C ALA A 106 19.38 11.51 9.35
N ASN A 107 19.18 10.22 9.08
CA ASN A 107 19.55 9.14 10.00
C ASN A 107 20.90 8.47 9.66
N GLY A 108 21.53 8.82 8.53
CA GLY A 108 22.76 8.19 8.07
C GLY A 108 22.58 6.76 7.56
N TRP A 109 21.39 6.44 7.01
CA TRP A 109 21.07 5.13 6.44
C TRP A 109 21.24 5.12 4.93
N GLU A 110 21.52 3.93 4.38
CA GLU A 110 21.39 3.66 2.95
C GLU A 110 19.91 3.37 2.63
N LEU A 111 19.49 3.70 1.39
CA LEU A 111 18.13 3.44 0.92
C LEU A 111 18.13 2.26 -0.06
N GLU A 112 17.33 1.24 0.26
CA GLU A 112 17.00 0.15 -0.66
C GLU A 112 15.50 0.21 -1.01
N ILE A 113 15.17 0.13 -2.31
CA ILE A 113 13.77 0.15 -2.77
C ILE A 113 13.39 -1.21 -3.35
N MET A 114 12.26 -1.74 -2.86
CA MET A 114 11.63 -2.97 -3.33
C MET A 114 10.32 -2.65 -4.03
N ALA A 115 10.20 -2.99 -5.32
CA ALA A 115 8.95 -2.89 -6.06
C ALA A 115 8.04 -4.07 -5.69
N ILE A 116 6.89 -3.77 -5.07
CA ILE A 116 5.90 -4.77 -4.62
C ILE A 116 4.52 -4.23 -4.96
N GLY A 117 3.65 -5.07 -5.55
CA GLY A 117 2.27 -4.67 -5.86
C GLY A 117 1.50 -4.29 -4.60
N TRP A 118 0.54 -3.38 -4.73
CA TRP A 118 -0.22 -2.74 -3.64
C TRP A 118 -0.65 -3.71 -2.53
N ASP A 119 -1.37 -4.78 -2.89
CA ASP A 119 -1.89 -5.77 -1.92
C ASP A 119 -0.79 -6.56 -1.20
N GLY A 120 0.43 -6.56 -1.73
CA GLY A 120 1.60 -7.25 -1.17
C GLY A 120 2.40 -6.43 -0.16
N LEU A 121 2.23 -5.10 -0.11
CA LEU A 121 3.08 -4.19 0.67
C LEU A 121 2.99 -4.46 2.19
N VAL A 122 1.79 -4.42 2.77
CA VAL A 122 1.58 -4.67 4.20
C VAL A 122 1.93 -6.10 4.59
N PRO A 123 1.55 -7.15 3.83
CA PRO A 123 2.05 -8.51 4.06
C PRO A 123 3.57 -8.63 4.07
N ALA A 124 4.28 -8.02 3.11
CA ALA A 124 5.74 -8.04 3.04
C ALA A 124 6.39 -7.32 4.23
N LEU A 125 5.83 -6.17 4.64
CA LEU A 125 6.25 -5.44 5.84
C LEU A 125 6.12 -6.31 7.10
N ASN A 126 4.96 -6.94 7.30
CA ASN A 126 4.68 -7.78 8.46
C ASN A 126 5.51 -9.08 8.46
N ALA A 127 5.89 -9.58 7.27
CA ALA A 127 6.81 -10.71 7.12
C ALA A 127 8.28 -10.35 7.38
N GLY A 128 8.61 -9.07 7.59
CA GLY A 128 9.99 -8.61 7.81
C GLY A 128 10.86 -8.54 6.56
N GLN A 129 10.24 -8.49 5.38
CA GLN A 129 10.93 -8.29 4.10
C GLN A 129 11.20 -6.82 3.83
N LEU A 130 10.51 -5.94 4.53
CA LEU A 130 10.62 -4.48 4.45
C LEU A 130 10.75 -3.92 5.86
N ASP A 131 11.40 -2.78 5.99
CA ASP A 131 11.41 -1.98 7.21
C ASP A 131 10.26 -1.00 7.23
N ALA A 132 9.96 -0.38 6.10
CA ALA A 132 8.87 0.57 5.94
C ALA A 132 8.16 0.41 4.59
N VAL A 133 6.91 0.89 4.52
CA VAL A 133 6.18 1.12 3.28
C VAL A 133 5.97 2.62 3.12
N ILE A 134 6.48 3.18 2.03
CA ILE A 134 6.29 4.59 1.61
C ILE A 134 5.69 4.52 0.21
N ALA A 135 4.36 4.60 0.12
CA ALA A 135 3.63 4.26 -1.10
C ALA A 135 2.28 5.02 -1.21
N GLY A 136 2.24 6.27 -0.79
CA GLY A 136 1.00 7.04 -0.86
C GLY A 136 -0.15 6.48 0.00
N GLN A 137 0.15 5.77 1.09
CA GLN A 137 -0.87 5.10 1.90
C GLN A 137 -1.58 6.04 2.86
N SER A 138 -2.92 6.13 2.75
CA SER A 138 -3.74 6.85 3.73
C SER A 138 -3.67 6.20 5.11
N MET A 139 -3.69 7.04 6.18
CA MET A 139 -3.57 6.62 7.58
C MET A 139 -4.91 6.13 8.15
N THR A 140 -5.59 5.21 7.45
CA THR A 140 -6.92 4.75 7.84
C THR A 140 -6.90 3.95 9.13
N GLU A 141 -8.01 4.01 9.89
CA GLU A 141 -8.18 3.23 11.12
C GLU A 141 -7.98 1.72 10.87
N THR A 142 -8.48 1.21 9.75
CA THR A 142 -8.30 -0.20 9.37
C THR A 142 -6.81 -0.54 9.19
N ARG A 143 -6.05 0.31 8.51
CA ARG A 143 -4.60 0.10 8.32
C ARG A 143 -3.84 0.19 9.63
N LEU A 144 -4.22 1.12 10.51
CA LEU A 144 -3.65 1.26 11.83
C LEU A 144 -3.90 0.06 12.76
N GLN A 145 -4.84 -0.84 12.44
CA GLN A 145 -4.98 -2.12 13.15
C GLN A 145 -3.87 -3.11 12.79
N GLU A 146 -3.33 -3.05 11.57
CA GLU A 146 -2.35 -4.00 11.03
C GLU A 146 -0.90 -3.53 11.15
N VAL A 147 -0.67 -2.22 11.10
CA VAL A 147 0.65 -1.57 11.14
C VAL A 147 0.64 -0.35 12.06
N ASP A 148 1.80 0.16 12.43
CA ASP A 148 1.92 1.52 12.95
C ASP A 148 2.31 2.45 11.79
N MET A 149 1.88 3.72 11.87
CA MET A 149 2.19 4.70 10.84
C MET A 149 2.87 5.93 11.42
N ALA A 150 3.94 6.37 10.76
CA ALA A 150 4.60 7.64 11.00
C ALA A 150 4.03 8.73 10.08
N GLY A 151 4.13 9.97 10.48
CA GLY A 151 3.68 11.13 9.73
C GLY A 151 2.42 11.78 10.28
N PRO A 152 1.63 12.49 9.45
CA PRO A 152 1.61 12.41 7.98
C PRO A 152 2.83 13.01 7.29
N TYR A 153 3.12 12.52 6.07
CA TYR A 153 4.10 13.13 5.17
C TYR A 153 3.46 13.81 3.95
N PHE A 154 2.13 13.72 3.81
CA PHE A 154 1.34 14.52 2.88
C PHE A 154 -0.09 14.71 3.39
N TYR A 155 -0.61 15.93 3.23
CA TYR A 155 -1.99 16.30 3.60
C TYR A 155 -2.86 16.23 2.35
N ALA A 156 -3.50 15.09 2.11
CA ALA A 156 -4.23 14.84 0.89
C ALA A 156 -5.63 15.47 0.90
N SER A 157 -6.12 15.78 -0.30
CA SER A 157 -7.51 16.20 -0.54
C SER A 157 -8.23 15.16 -1.40
N ILE A 158 -9.51 14.94 -1.12
CA ILE A 158 -10.37 14.05 -1.90
C ILE A 158 -10.85 14.79 -3.13
N VAL A 159 -10.68 14.19 -4.31
CA VAL A 159 -11.20 14.73 -5.57
C VAL A 159 -11.85 13.64 -6.42
N CYS A 160 -12.73 14.05 -7.33
CA CYS A 160 -13.14 13.18 -8.42
C CYS A 160 -12.48 13.65 -9.72
N VAL A 161 -12.33 12.70 -10.64
CA VAL A 161 -11.77 13.00 -11.97
C VAL A 161 -12.75 12.50 -13.01
N THR A 162 -13.00 13.33 -14.01
CA THR A 162 -13.81 13.00 -15.19
C THR A 162 -13.16 13.54 -16.46
N ARG A 163 -13.76 13.28 -17.63
CA ARG A 163 -13.30 13.82 -18.90
C ARG A 163 -13.96 15.18 -19.20
N LYS A 164 -13.27 15.99 -19.96
CA LYS A 164 -13.71 17.33 -20.38
C LYS A 164 -15.01 17.30 -21.20
N ASP A 165 -15.23 16.24 -21.97
CA ASP A 165 -16.45 16.03 -22.76
C ASP A 165 -17.61 15.39 -21.96
N SER A 166 -17.37 15.04 -20.71
CA SER A 166 -18.38 14.46 -19.81
C SER A 166 -19.39 15.54 -19.37
N PRO A 167 -20.69 15.21 -19.26
CA PRO A 167 -21.65 16.09 -18.63
C PRO A 167 -21.34 16.39 -17.16
N LEU A 168 -20.47 15.57 -16.52
CA LEU A 168 -20.04 15.74 -15.14
C LEU A 168 -18.96 16.82 -14.99
N ALA A 169 -18.32 17.28 -16.06
CA ALA A 169 -17.18 18.20 -16.00
C ALA A 169 -17.47 19.56 -15.33
N SER A 170 -18.75 19.91 -15.18
CA SER A 170 -19.21 21.12 -14.49
C SER A 170 -19.84 20.87 -13.13
N ALA A 171 -19.74 19.65 -12.58
CA ALA A 171 -20.30 19.32 -11.27
C ALA A 171 -19.65 20.15 -10.16
N THR A 172 -20.46 20.62 -9.22
CA THR A 172 -20.03 21.43 -8.07
C THR A 172 -20.23 20.72 -6.74
N GLY A 173 -20.57 19.43 -6.77
CA GLY A 173 -20.73 18.58 -5.58
C GLY A 173 -21.03 17.14 -5.94
N ILE A 174 -20.82 16.24 -5.00
CA ILE A 174 -21.03 14.79 -5.18
C ILE A 174 -22.46 14.42 -5.55
N SER A 175 -23.46 15.23 -5.14
CA SER A 175 -24.87 15.01 -5.49
C SER A 175 -25.18 15.15 -6.97
N GLN A 176 -24.29 15.74 -7.76
CA GLN A 176 -24.42 15.92 -9.21
C GLN A 176 -23.70 14.83 -9.99
N LEU A 177 -22.94 13.96 -9.30
CA LEU A 177 -22.23 12.87 -9.94
C LEU A 177 -23.17 11.66 -10.12
N SER A 178 -23.11 11.07 -11.31
CA SER A 178 -23.87 9.86 -11.62
C SER A 178 -23.17 9.08 -12.74
N GLY A 179 -23.47 7.79 -12.83
CA GLY A 179 -22.88 6.90 -13.82
C GLY A 179 -21.85 5.95 -13.24
N SER A 180 -21.14 5.28 -14.16
CA SER A 180 -20.13 4.28 -13.81
C SER A 180 -18.89 4.92 -13.17
N CYS A 181 -18.39 4.32 -12.09
CA CYS A 181 -17.22 4.85 -11.40
C CYS A 181 -16.38 3.73 -10.77
N THR A 182 -15.12 4.03 -10.52
CA THR A 182 -14.20 3.15 -9.80
C THR A 182 -13.18 3.98 -9.00
N ALA A 183 -12.43 3.30 -8.14
CA ALA A 183 -11.24 3.79 -7.48
C ALA A 183 -10.29 2.61 -7.24
N GLN A 184 -9.11 2.86 -6.69
CA GLN A 184 -8.17 1.78 -6.39
C GLN A 184 -8.67 0.92 -5.22
N THR A 185 -8.43 -0.39 -5.32
CA THR A 185 -8.79 -1.37 -4.27
C THR A 185 -8.10 -1.07 -2.94
N GLY A 186 -8.79 -1.33 -1.82
CA GLY A 186 -8.21 -1.15 -0.48
C GLY A 186 -7.90 0.31 -0.13
N THR A 187 -8.59 1.26 -0.75
CA THR A 187 -8.48 2.70 -0.45
C THR A 187 -9.80 3.27 0.04
N ILE A 188 -9.74 4.35 0.82
CA ILE A 188 -10.94 5.08 1.25
C ILE A 188 -11.73 5.64 0.05
N TRP A 189 -11.06 5.85 -1.08
CA TRP A 189 -11.70 6.36 -2.29
C TRP A 189 -12.79 5.42 -2.76
N TYR A 190 -12.51 4.10 -2.77
CA TYR A 190 -13.47 3.09 -3.17
C TYR A 190 -14.44 2.73 -2.04
N ASP A 191 -13.93 2.50 -0.82
CA ASP A 191 -14.71 1.92 0.27
C ASP A 191 -15.58 2.94 1.01
N THR A 192 -15.16 4.21 1.05
CA THR A 192 -15.82 5.26 1.84
C THR A 192 -16.38 6.39 0.99
N CYS A 193 -15.63 6.85 -0.03
CA CYS A 193 -16.02 8.03 -0.79
C CYS A 193 -17.06 7.72 -1.88
N LEU A 194 -16.80 6.76 -2.76
CA LEU A 194 -17.74 6.42 -3.83
C LEU A 194 -19.13 6.03 -3.34
N PRO A 195 -19.32 5.28 -2.21
CA PRO A 195 -20.64 4.96 -1.68
C PRO A 195 -21.48 6.16 -1.24
N GLN A 196 -20.88 7.34 -1.02
CA GLN A 196 -21.62 8.56 -0.67
C GLN A 196 -22.27 9.22 -1.89
N ILE A 197 -21.92 8.81 -3.09
CA ILE A 197 -22.46 9.38 -4.34
C ILE A 197 -23.70 8.58 -4.73
N GLU A 198 -24.90 9.12 -4.48
CA GLU A 198 -26.19 8.43 -4.68
C GLU A 198 -26.37 7.92 -6.13
N GLY A 199 -25.88 8.69 -7.11
CA GLY A 199 -25.95 8.34 -8.53
C GLY A 199 -24.86 7.40 -9.04
N ALA A 200 -23.93 6.97 -8.19
CA ALA A 200 -22.80 6.15 -8.57
C ALA A 200 -23.19 4.71 -8.90
N GLN A 201 -22.65 4.19 -10.00
CA GLN A 201 -22.68 2.78 -10.35
C GLN A 201 -21.27 2.22 -10.17
N LEU A 202 -21.03 1.61 -9.01
CA LEU A 202 -19.71 1.11 -8.66
C LEU A 202 -19.31 -0.05 -9.58
N MET A 203 -18.25 0.16 -10.36
CA MET A 203 -17.58 -0.89 -11.12
C MET A 203 -16.56 -1.59 -10.19
N PRO A 204 -16.06 -2.77 -10.56
CA PRO A 204 -14.99 -3.41 -9.78
C PRO A 204 -13.84 -2.44 -9.52
N ALA A 205 -13.28 -2.50 -8.30
CA ALA A 205 -12.13 -1.68 -7.95
C ALA A 205 -10.94 -1.95 -8.86
N SER A 206 -10.18 -0.92 -9.19
CA SER A 206 -8.97 -1.03 -9.98
C SER A 206 -7.81 -1.57 -9.13
N GLU A 207 -7.02 -2.48 -9.67
CA GLU A 207 -5.88 -3.05 -8.94
C GLU A 207 -4.75 -2.03 -8.72
N THR A 208 -4.60 -1.06 -9.64
CA THR A 208 -3.55 -0.03 -9.59
C THR A 208 -4.09 1.36 -9.93
N ALA A 209 -3.40 2.41 -9.47
CA ALA A 209 -3.77 3.78 -9.80
C ALA A 209 -3.68 4.08 -11.30
N PRO A 210 -2.68 3.64 -12.07
CA PRO A 210 -2.69 3.80 -13.53
C PRO A 210 -3.88 3.14 -14.21
N ALA A 211 -4.29 1.94 -13.78
CA ALA A 211 -5.47 1.27 -14.34
C ALA A 211 -6.76 2.07 -14.05
N MET A 212 -6.86 2.65 -12.86
CA MET A 212 -7.97 3.52 -12.47
C MET A 212 -8.01 4.79 -13.34
N VAL A 213 -6.88 5.48 -13.51
CA VAL A 213 -6.77 6.67 -14.37
C VAL A 213 -7.11 6.33 -15.84
N MET A 214 -6.56 5.21 -16.33
CA MET A 214 -6.88 4.73 -17.70
C MET A 214 -8.37 4.45 -17.87
N ALA A 215 -9.06 3.93 -16.85
CA ALA A 215 -10.49 3.64 -16.94
C ALA A 215 -11.32 4.92 -17.20
N VAL A 216 -10.99 6.04 -16.56
CA VAL A 216 -11.69 7.31 -16.80
C VAL A 216 -11.25 7.98 -18.10
N THR A 217 -9.96 7.99 -18.42
CA THR A 217 -9.45 8.67 -19.64
C THR A 217 -9.91 7.95 -20.90
N SER A 218 -10.00 6.62 -20.91
CA SER A 218 -10.54 5.82 -22.02
C SER A 218 -12.07 5.86 -22.14
N GLY A 219 -12.78 6.36 -21.13
CA GLY A 219 -14.25 6.35 -21.09
C GLY A 219 -14.85 5.02 -20.67
N THR A 220 -14.08 4.11 -20.10
CA THR A 220 -14.60 2.86 -19.52
C THR A 220 -15.48 3.14 -18.31
N VAL A 221 -15.15 4.18 -17.53
CA VAL A 221 -16.00 4.72 -16.47
C VAL A 221 -16.23 6.22 -16.70
N ASP A 222 -17.29 6.76 -16.11
CA ASP A 222 -17.67 8.17 -16.23
C ASP A 222 -16.81 9.06 -15.33
N PHE A 223 -16.44 8.56 -14.16
CA PHE A 223 -15.56 9.27 -13.22
C PHE A 223 -14.84 8.29 -12.29
N ILE A 224 -13.80 8.80 -11.61
CA ILE A 224 -13.07 8.11 -10.54
C ILE A 224 -13.01 9.00 -9.30
N CYS A 225 -12.75 8.40 -8.12
CA CYS A 225 -12.41 9.11 -6.90
C CYS A 225 -10.95 8.80 -6.53
N THR A 226 -10.18 9.83 -6.17
CA THR A 226 -8.76 9.73 -5.84
C THR A 226 -8.31 10.94 -5.00
N ASP A 227 -7.01 11.07 -4.75
CA ASP A 227 -6.40 12.25 -4.15
C ASP A 227 -6.00 13.30 -5.20
N MET A 228 -5.72 14.51 -4.72
CA MET A 228 -5.33 15.64 -5.59
C MET A 228 -4.03 15.37 -6.34
N PRO A 229 -2.92 14.85 -5.74
CA PRO A 229 -1.69 14.58 -6.48
C PRO A 229 -1.89 13.63 -7.66
N THR A 230 -2.60 12.53 -7.48
CA THR A 230 -2.92 11.59 -8.55
C THR A 230 -3.71 12.27 -9.68
N ALA A 231 -4.72 13.07 -9.32
CA ALA A 231 -5.51 13.82 -10.27
C ALA A 231 -4.67 14.88 -11.03
N MET A 232 -3.77 15.59 -10.34
CA MET A 232 -2.86 16.55 -10.97
C MET A 232 -1.85 15.86 -11.88
N GLY A 233 -1.31 14.72 -11.46
CA GLY A 233 -0.44 13.89 -12.29
C GLY A 233 -1.12 13.44 -13.59
N ALA A 234 -2.36 13.00 -13.51
CA ALA A 234 -3.17 12.63 -14.68
C ALA A 234 -3.48 13.84 -15.59
N ALA A 235 -3.85 14.98 -14.99
CA ALA A 235 -4.14 16.21 -15.75
C ALA A 235 -2.90 16.81 -16.43
N ALA A 236 -1.71 16.61 -15.85
CA ALA A 236 -0.46 17.04 -16.49
C ALA A 236 -0.14 16.24 -17.76
N GLN A 237 -0.66 15.02 -17.88
CA GLN A 237 -0.43 14.12 -19.01
C GLN A 237 -1.56 14.13 -20.05
N ASP A 238 -2.79 14.42 -19.64
CA ASP A 238 -3.95 14.45 -20.53
C ASP A 238 -4.78 15.71 -20.29
N GLU A 239 -4.78 16.64 -21.26
CA GLU A 239 -5.56 17.89 -21.22
C GLU A 239 -7.08 17.67 -21.18
N ASN A 240 -7.55 16.45 -21.45
CA ASN A 240 -8.97 16.10 -21.36
C ASN A 240 -9.41 15.70 -19.95
N VAL A 241 -8.48 15.56 -19.02
CA VAL A 241 -8.77 15.31 -17.62
C VAL A 241 -9.33 16.59 -16.95
N VAL A 242 -10.43 16.44 -16.23
CA VAL A 242 -11.03 17.49 -15.39
C VAL A 242 -11.05 17.04 -13.95
N ILE A 243 -10.44 17.83 -13.08
CA ILE A 243 -10.42 17.61 -11.64
C ILE A 243 -11.64 18.29 -11.01
N LEU A 244 -12.45 17.52 -10.31
CA LEU A 244 -13.62 17.98 -9.58
C LEU A 244 -13.27 18.01 -8.09
N ASN A 245 -12.89 19.19 -7.60
CA ASN A 245 -12.55 19.41 -6.20
C ASN A 245 -13.74 20.06 -5.48
N PHE A 246 -14.32 19.32 -4.53
CA PHE A 246 -15.45 19.80 -3.73
C PHE A 246 -15.05 20.20 -2.31
N SER A 247 -13.76 20.11 -1.98
CA SER A 247 -13.24 20.37 -0.62
C SER A 247 -13.68 21.72 -0.09
N GLY A 248 -14.23 21.72 1.12
CA GLY A 248 -14.69 22.94 1.79
C GLY A 248 -15.99 23.54 1.25
N THR A 249 -16.73 22.81 0.41
CA THR A 249 -18.06 23.19 -0.07
C THR A 249 -19.16 22.33 0.53
N ASP A 250 -20.42 22.80 0.46
CA ASP A 250 -21.58 22.00 0.88
C ASP A 250 -21.77 20.69 0.05
N GLY A 251 -21.08 20.59 -1.09
CA GLY A 251 -21.12 19.45 -1.98
C GLY A 251 -20.01 18.42 -1.76
N ASP A 252 -19.22 18.56 -0.71
CA ASP A 252 -18.08 17.70 -0.40
C ASP A 252 -18.50 16.35 0.23
N PHE A 253 -17.55 15.43 0.26
CA PHE A 253 -17.66 14.17 0.99
C PHE A 253 -17.80 14.40 2.50
N GLN A 254 -18.60 13.58 3.16
CA GLN A 254 -18.93 13.73 4.57
C GLN A 254 -18.13 12.73 5.42
N PHE A 255 -17.63 13.21 6.55
CA PHE A 255 -17.01 12.45 7.63
C PHE A 255 -17.65 12.87 8.94
N ALA A 256 -17.56 12.08 9.99
CA ALA A 256 -18.18 12.43 11.28
C ALA A 256 -17.50 13.65 11.92
N SER A 257 -16.23 13.92 11.58
CA SER A 257 -15.49 15.12 11.99
C SER A 257 -14.35 15.44 11.03
N GLU A 258 -13.83 16.66 11.08
CA GLU A 258 -12.60 17.04 10.35
C GLU A 258 -11.37 16.25 10.83
N ALA A 259 -11.33 15.86 12.11
CA ALA A 259 -10.27 15.00 12.62
C ALA A 259 -10.33 13.60 11.98
N GLU A 260 -11.50 12.99 11.92
CA GLU A 260 -11.69 11.69 11.24
C GLU A 260 -11.35 11.79 9.74
N ARG A 261 -11.76 12.88 9.09
CA ARG A 261 -11.36 13.13 7.69
C ARG A 261 -9.84 13.17 7.55
N ALA A 262 -9.17 13.98 8.36
CA ALA A 262 -7.72 14.13 8.31
C ALA A 262 -7.00 12.80 8.59
N GLU A 263 -7.44 12.06 9.61
CA GLU A 263 -6.88 10.75 9.98
C GLU A 263 -7.01 9.72 8.84
N ASN A 264 -8.12 9.73 8.10
CA ASN A 264 -8.37 8.76 7.03
C ASN A 264 -7.82 9.18 5.66
N VAL A 265 -7.56 10.45 5.42
CA VAL A 265 -7.17 10.99 4.11
C VAL A 265 -5.67 11.25 4.03
N ASN A 266 -5.06 11.74 5.12
CA ASN A 266 -3.64 12.06 5.16
C ASN A 266 -2.77 10.81 4.94
N ILE A 267 -1.64 11.03 4.30
CA ILE A 267 -0.73 9.98 3.84
C ILE A 267 0.40 9.79 4.86
N GLY A 268 0.62 8.53 5.25
CA GLY A 268 1.63 8.16 6.24
C GLY A 268 2.54 7.01 5.79
N ILE A 269 3.59 6.80 6.56
CA ILE A 269 4.59 5.76 6.34
C ILE A 269 4.31 4.59 7.27
N SER A 270 4.04 3.40 6.71
CA SER A 270 3.78 2.20 7.49
C SER A 270 5.08 1.58 7.98
N VAL A 271 5.11 1.21 9.25
CA VAL A 271 6.14 0.38 9.89
C VAL A 271 5.48 -0.80 10.59
N ARG A 272 6.22 -1.88 10.87
CA ARG A 272 5.67 -3.03 11.58
C ARG A 272 5.07 -2.61 12.91
N LYS A 273 3.95 -3.23 13.25
CA LYS A 273 3.25 -2.99 14.51
C LYS A 273 4.18 -3.14 15.71
N GLY A 274 4.24 -2.11 16.57
CA GLY A 274 5.10 -2.06 17.74
C GLY A 274 6.54 -1.63 17.46
N ASN A 275 6.94 -1.33 16.23
CA ASN A 275 8.26 -0.79 15.91
C ASN A 275 8.32 0.72 16.14
N THR A 276 8.19 1.11 17.41
CA THR A 276 8.18 2.53 17.81
C THR A 276 9.53 3.20 17.56
N VAL A 277 10.64 2.46 17.62
CA VAL A 277 11.98 3.02 17.40
C VAL A 277 12.11 3.56 15.98
N LEU A 278 11.73 2.77 14.98
CA LEU A 278 11.77 3.22 13.57
C LEU A 278 10.73 4.32 13.33
N LYS A 279 9.51 4.16 13.88
CA LYS A 279 8.47 5.17 13.77
C LYS A 279 8.94 6.52 14.30
N ASP A 280 9.50 6.56 15.50
CA ASP A 280 9.96 7.80 16.15
C ASP A 280 11.13 8.44 15.38
N ALA A 281 12.02 7.64 14.79
CA ALA A 281 13.10 8.13 13.94
C ALA A 281 12.55 8.80 12.66
N ILE A 282 11.56 8.19 12.02
CA ILE A 282 10.88 8.76 10.85
C ILE A 282 10.12 10.05 11.24
N ASP A 283 9.32 10.00 12.30
CA ASP A 283 8.54 11.15 12.78
C ASP A 283 9.44 12.33 13.15
N SER A 284 10.61 12.07 13.73
CA SER A 284 11.60 13.11 14.04
C SER A 284 12.04 13.88 12.79
N VAL A 285 12.19 13.21 11.66
CA VAL A 285 12.54 13.87 10.39
C VAL A 285 11.33 14.63 9.83
N LEU A 286 10.17 13.96 9.74
CA LEU A 286 8.97 14.58 9.16
C LEU A 286 8.52 15.82 9.94
N SER A 287 8.67 15.83 11.26
CA SER A 287 8.32 16.98 12.11
C SER A 287 9.18 18.23 11.86
N THR A 288 10.32 18.11 11.18
CA THR A 288 11.15 19.26 10.78
C THR A 288 10.66 19.91 9.48
N MET A 289 9.75 19.28 8.77
CA MET A 289 9.21 19.73 7.49
C MET A 289 7.85 20.43 7.70
N THR A 290 7.59 21.43 6.90
CA THR A 290 6.31 22.14 6.87
C THR A 290 5.42 21.55 5.76
N GLU A 291 4.13 21.89 5.78
CA GLU A 291 3.22 21.55 4.69
C GLU A 291 3.68 22.12 3.33
N ASP A 292 4.27 23.32 3.34
CA ASP A 292 4.85 23.93 2.15
C ASP A 292 6.05 23.12 1.61
N ASP A 293 6.89 22.55 2.49
CA ASP A 293 7.99 21.67 2.07
C ASP A 293 7.47 20.40 1.41
N PHE A 294 6.41 19.79 1.95
CA PHE A 294 5.75 18.64 1.35
C PHE A 294 5.15 18.96 -0.02
N ASN A 295 4.44 20.09 -0.13
CA ASN A 295 3.84 20.53 -1.40
C ASN A 295 4.91 20.81 -2.46
N GLN A 296 6.04 21.45 -2.11
CA GLN A 296 7.14 21.67 -3.06
C GLN A 296 7.75 20.39 -3.59
N LEU A 297 7.92 19.37 -2.74
CA LEU A 297 8.41 18.05 -3.20
C LEU A 297 7.39 17.36 -4.10
N MET A 298 6.10 17.49 -3.83
CA MET A 298 5.05 16.94 -4.68
C MET A 298 5.01 17.64 -6.04
N ASP A 299 5.11 18.96 -6.07
CA ASP A 299 5.18 19.75 -7.31
C ASP A 299 6.40 19.35 -8.15
N GLU A 300 7.54 19.11 -7.50
CA GLU A 300 8.74 18.60 -8.17
C GLU A 300 8.51 17.20 -8.74
N ALA A 301 7.87 16.29 -8.00
CA ALA A 301 7.54 14.96 -8.47
C ALA A 301 6.63 15.00 -9.70
N ILE A 302 5.56 15.83 -9.67
CA ILE A 302 4.66 16.04 -10.80
C ILE A 302 5.43 16.57 -12.02
N ARG A 303 6.37 17.49 -11.80
CA ARG A 303 7.15 18.10 -12.89
C ARG A 303 8.10 17.13 -13.58
N VAL A 304 8.65 16.16 -12.85
CA VAL A 304 9.66 15.22 -13.37
C VAL A 304 9.11 13.83 -13.68
N GLN A 305 7.81 13.59 -13.44
CA GLN A 305 7.20 12.30 -13.78
C GLN A 305 7.31 12.02 -15.29
N PRO A 306 7.48 10.75 -15.68
CA PRO A 306 7.58 10.41 -17.10
C PRO A 306 6.28 10.70 -17.83
N GLU A 307 6.39 11.09 -19.08
CA GLU A 307 5.24 11.12 -19.99
C GLU A 307 4.77 9.67 -20.25
N VAL A 308 3.47 9.44 -20.23
CA VAL A 308 2.85 8.12 -20.45
C VAL A 308 2.48 7.96 -21.93
#